data_28f7445775676442dbf1aafa112f76d9
#
_entry.id   28f7445775676442dbf1aafa112f76d9
#
_cell.length_a   1.000
_cell.length_b   1.000
_cell.length_c   1.000
_cell.angle_alpha   90.00
_cell.angle_beta   90.00
_cell.angle_gamma   90.00
#
_symmetry.space_group_name_H-M   'P 1'
#
loop_
_entity.id
_entity.type
_entity.pdbx_description
1 polymer ?
#
loop_
_entity_poly.entity_id
_entity_poly.type
_entity_poly.pdbx_seq_one_letter_code
_entity_poly.pdbx_strand_id
1 'polypeptide(L)'
;MQITARYYGFFSRVTGKLYEALEVGDELAVKGLIEVLERSYGYKFSRLCFIRPLYSDREYLNICLNFQDLNSLQKFPMGLDTRLKEGDLVSFGVMGGAA
;
A
#
# COMPACT_ATOMS: atom_id res chain seq x y z
N MET A 1 -14.56 9.06 1.12
CA MET A 1 -13.84 9.05 2.42
C MET A 1 -12.41 9.55 2.22
N GLN A 2 -11.83 10.06 3.27
CA GLN A 2 -10.47 10.56 3.23
C GLN A 2 -9.51 9.58 3.89
N ILE A 3 -8.41 9.28 3.21
CA ILE A 3 -7.34 8.44 3.74
C ILE A 3 -6.01 9.14 3.54
N THR A 4 -4.95 8.64 4.16
CA THR A 4 -3.60 9.15 3.96
C THR A 4 -2.74 8.03 3.39
N ALA A 5 -2.04 8.32 2.31
CA ALA A 5 -1.03 7.43 1.75
C ALA A 5 0.34 7.95 2.17
N ARG A 6 1.20 7.05 2.64
CA ARG A 6 2.55 7.40 3.04
C ARG A 6 3.54 6.60 2.20
N TYR A 7 4.58 7.27 1.70
CA TYR A 7 5.50 6.69 0.74
C TYR A 7 6.92 6.62 1.30
N TYR A 8 7.53 5.43 1.23
CA TYR A 8 8.89 5.19 1.71
C TYR A 8 9.77 4.72 0.55
N GLY A 9 11.06 5.04 0.63
CA GLY A 9 12.03 4.55 -0.32
C GLY A 9 11.70 4.84 -1.78
N PHE A 10 11.65 3.82 -2.60
CA PHE A 10 11.38 3.99 -4.03
C PHE A 10 9.98 4.53 -4.30
N PHE A 11 9.02 4.29 -3.41
CA PHE A 11 7.69 4.86 -3.57
C PHE A 11 7.74 6.38 -3.51
N SER A 12 8.52 6.95 -2.59
CA SER A 12 8.64 8.39 -2.50
C SER A 12 9.31 8.98 -3.74
N ARG A 13 10.22 8.23 -4.36
CA ARG A 13 10.85 8.67 -5.61
C ARG A 13 9.88 8.68 -6.78
N VAL A 14 9.04 7.64 -6.86
CA VAL A 14 8.06 7.52 -7.95
C VAL A 14 6.99 8.58 -7.82
N THR A 15 6.52 8.85 -6.61
CA THR A 15 5.44 9.83 -6.39
C THR A 15 5.93 11.26 -6.27
N GLY A 16 7.20 11.45 -5.89
CA GLY A 16 7.74 12.78 -5.59
C GLY A 16 7.23 13.33 -4.28
N LYS A 17 6.64 12.50 -3.43
CA LYS A 17 6.02 12.91 -2.17
C LYS A 17 6.39 11.95 -1.06
N LEU A 18 6.32 12.43 0.18
CA LEU A 18 6.47 11.57 1.36
C LEU A 18 5.12 11.05 1.84
N TYR A 19 4.07 11.82 1.63
CA TYR A 19 2.71 11.44 1.98
C TYR A 19 1.73 12.32 1.23
N GLU A 20 0.47 11.89 1.18
CA GLU A 20 -0.60 12.72 0.63
C GLU A 20 -1.95 12.27 1.17
N ALA A 21 -2.84 13.22 1.31
CA ALA A 21 -4.23 12.94 1.64
C ALA A 21 -4.97 12.64 0.34
N LEU A 22 -5.80 11.62 0.36
CA LEU A 22 -6.55 11.20 -0.81
C LEU A 22 -8.03 11.12 -0.48
N GLU A 23 -8.84 11.65 -1.38
CA GLU A 23 -10.29 11.47 -1.32
C GLU A 23 -10.63 10.29 -2.22
N VAL A 24 -11.21 9.24 -1.65
CA VAL A 24 -11.53 8.02 -2.39
C VAL A 24 -12.97 7.60 -2.11
N GLY A 25 -13.48 6.69 -2.94
CA GLY A 25 -14.83 6.18 -2.74
C GLY A 25 -14.97 5.42 -1.44
N ASP A 26 -16.17 5.45 -0.85
CA ASP A 26 -16.45 4.69 0.36
C ASP A 26 -16.27 3.20 0.09
N GLU A 27 -15.75 2.50 1.09
CA GLU A 27 -15.52 1.05 1.02
C GLU A 27 -14.51 0.62 -0.05
N LEU A 28 -13.66 1.53 -0.51
CA LEU A 28 -12.60 1.17 -1.45
C LEU A 28 -11.66 0.15 -0.78
N ALA A 29 -11.37 -0.93 -1.48
CA ALA A 29 -10.40 -1.92 -0.99
C ALA A 29 -8.98 -1.44 -1.25
N VAL A 30 -8.00 -2.03 -0.55
CA VAL A 30 -6.59 -1.72 -0.77
C VAL A 30 -6.21 -1.92 -2.24
N LYS A 31 -6.72 -2.99 -2.86
CA LYS A 31 -6.49 -3.25 -4.28
C LYS A 31 -6.94 -2.07 -5.15
N GLY A 32 -8.11 -1.53 -4.85
CA GLY A 32 -8.62 -0.36 -5.58
C GLY A 32 -7.76 0.86 -5.39
N LEU A 33 -7.21 1.05 -4.20
CA LEU A 33 -6.28 2.15 -3.94
C LEU A 33 -5.03 2.01 -4.79
N ILE A 34 -4.48 0.81 -4.91
CA ILE A 34 -3.32 0.58 -5.76
C ILE A 34 -3.64 0.98 -7.21
N GLU A 35 -4.84 0.63 -7.69
CA GLU A 35 -5.25 0.99 -9.04
C GLU A 35 -5.37 2.50 -9.23
N VAL A 36 -5.91 3.20 -8.22
CA VAL A 36 -6.00 4.67 -8.26
C VAL A 36 -4.61 5.28 -8.36
N LEU A 37 -3.68 4.80 -7.54
CA LEU A 37 -2.32 5.34 -7.51
C LEU A 37 -1.53 4.95 -8.76
N GLU A 38 -1.81 3.79 -9.34
CA GLU A 38 -1.20 3.42 -10.62
C GLU A 38 -1.62 4.37 -11.72
N ARG A 39 -2.88 4.78 -11.74
CA ARG A 39 -3.34 5.76 -12.72
C ARG A 39 -2.64 7.11 -12.57
N SER A 40 -2.30 7.48 -11.33
CA SER A 40 -1.62 8.76 -11.07
C SER A 40 -0.12 8.70 -11.30
N TYR A 41 0.52 7.59 -10.94
CA TYR A 41 1.98 7.48 -10.90
C TYR A 41 2.56 6.45 -11.85
N GLY A 42 1.72 5.68 -12.52
CA GLY A 42 2.16 4.73 -13.53
C GLY A 42 2.44 3.33 -12.98
N TYR A 43 2.81 2.47 -13.90
CA TYR A 43 3.01 1.04 -13.63
C TYR A 43 4.14 0.78 -12.63
N LYS A 44 5.14 1.66 -12.56
CA LYS A 44 6.22 1.51 -11.59
C LYS A 44 5.70 1.48 -10.17
N PHE A 45 4.64 2.27 -9.89
CA PHE A 45 4.06 2.30 -8.55
C PHE A 45 3.47 0.94 -8.18
N SER A 46 2.60 0.40 -9.03
CA SER A 46 1.94 -0.86 -8.71
C SER A 46 2.93 -2.02 -8.60
N ARG A 47 3.96 -2.04 -9.44
CA ARG A 47 4.98 -3.07 -9.35
C ARG A 47 5.72 -3.07 -8.01
N LEU A 48 6.02 -1.88 -7.49
CA LEU A 48 6.69 -1.76 -6.20
C LEU A 48 5.85 -2.30 -5.05
N CYS A 49 4.54 -2.38 -5.22
CA CYS A 49 3.66 -2.91 -4.18
C CYS A 49 3.87 -4.40 -3.95
N PHE A 50 4.42 -5.10 -4.94
CA PHE A 50 4.58 -6.55 -4.87
C PHE A 50 6.07 -6.91 -4.85
N ILE A 51 6.47 -7.65 -3.83
CA ILE A 51 7.87 -8.09 -3.65
C ILE A 51 7.91 -9.60 -3.70
N ARG A 52 8.87 -10.13 -4.46
CA ARG A 52 9.11 -11.57 -4.47
C ARG A 52 10.44 -11.85 -3.80
N PRO A 53 10.45 -12.41 -2.58
CA PRO A 53 11.70 -12.76 -1.91
C PRO A 53 12.46 -13.83 -2.67
N LEU A 54 13.78 -13.80 -2.57
CA LEU A 54 14.65 -14.74 -3.27
C LEU A 54 14.42 -16.20 -2.87
N TYR A 55 13.95 -16.42 -1.65
CA TYR A 55 13.77 -17.76 -1.10
C TYR A 55 12.33 -18.28 -1.21
N SER A 56 11.47 -17.55 -1.88
CA SER A 56 10.04 -17.90 -1.92
C SER A 56 9.46 -17.57 -3.28
N ASP A 57 8.52 -18.41 -3.73
CA ASP A 57 7.73 -18.13 -4.93
C ASP A 57 6.53 -17.26 -4.64
N ARG A 58 6.27 -16.98 -3.37
CA ARG A 58 5.12 -16.16 -2.97
C ARG A 58 5.49 -14.69 -3.05
N GLU A 59 4.55 -13.91 -3.55
CA GLU A 59 4.70 -12.47 -3.54
C GLU A 59 4.27 -11.92 -2.19
N TYR A 60 4.98 -10.90 -1.76
CA TYR A 60 4.64 -10.17 -0.53
C TYR A 60 4.19 -8.77 -0.90
N LEU A 61 3.19 -8.29 -0.17
CA LEU A 61 2.70 -6.94 -0.33
C LEU A 61 3.59 -5.98 0.46
N ASN A 62 4.08 -4.95 -0.21
CA ASN A 62 4.91 -3.92 0.41
C ASN A 62 4.03 -2.80 0.96
N ILE A 63 3.03 -3.20 1.74
CA ILE A 63 1.96 -2.30 2.19
C ILE A 63 1.65 -2.61 3.65
N CYS A 64 1.47 -1.53 4.43
CA CYS A 64 0.96 -1.63 5.78
C CYS A 64 -0.30 -0.79 5.91
N LEU A 65 -1.26 -1.27 6.66
CA LEU A 65 -2.49 -0.55 6.97
C LEU A 65 -2.47 -0.19 8.45
N ASN A 66 -2.44 1.11 8.75
CA ASN A 66 -2.35 1.62 10.11
C ASN A 66 -1.17 0.97 10.85
N PHE A 67 0.01 0.94 10.20
CA PHE A 67 1.26 0.39 10.70
C PHE A 67 1.26 -1.12 10.92
N GLN A 68 0.27 -1.82 10.38
CA GLN A 68 0.21 -3.27 10.47
C GLN A 68 0.43 -3.89 9.10
N ASP A 69 1.25 -4.92 9.05
CA ASP A 69 1.62 -5.60 7.81
C ASP A 69 0.39 -6.25 7.16
N LEU A 70 0.08 -5.85 5.93
CA LEU A 70 -1.07 -6.38 5.21
C LEU A 70 -0.93 -7.87 4.87
N ASN A 71 0.28 -8.40 4.92
CA ASN A 71 0.51 -9.83 4.68
C ASN A 71 0.05 -10.71 5.84
N SER A 72 -0.29 -10.11 6.98
CA SER A 72 -0.76 -10.86 8.14
C SER A 72 -2.20 -11.32 7.89
N LEU A 73 -2.38 -12.58 7.55
CA LEU A 73 -3.71 -13.15 7.31
C LEU A 73 -4.56 -13.17 8.57
N GLN A 74 -3.93 -13.19 9.74
CA GLN A 74 -4.63 -13.13 11.01
C GLN A 74 -5.32 -11.79 11.20
N LYS A 75 -4.63 -10.70 10.87
CA LYS A 75 -5.17 -9.34 11.01
C LYS A 75 -5.97 -8.92 9.79
N PHE A 76 -5.57 -9.38 8.61
CA PHE A 76 -6.20 -8.99 7.35
C PHE A 76 -6.54 -10.24 6.54
N PRO A 77 -7.58 -10.99 6.98
CA PRO A 77 -7.94 -12.23 6.27
C PRO A 77 -8.36 -12.01 4.82
N MET A 78 -8.78 -10.79 4.48
CA MET A 78 -9.17 -10.45 3.11
C MET A 78 -8.01 -9.97 2.26
N GLY A 79 -6.81 -9.77 2.85
CA GLY A 79 -5.64 -9.33 2.09
C GLY A 79 -5.89 -8.05 1.31
N LEU A 80 -5.66 -8.08 0.00
CA LEU A 80 -5.88 -6.92 -0.87
C LEU A 80 -7.34 -6.48 -0.96
N ASP A 81 -8.27 -7.36 -0.61
CA ASP A 81 -9.69 -7.02 -0.60
C ASP A 81 -10.12 -6.38 0.72
N THR A 82 -9.18 -6.14 1.63
CA THR A 82 -9.46 -5.42 2.87
C THR A 82 -9.98 -4.03 2.53
N ARG A 83 -11.12 -3.66 3.10
CA ARG A 83 -11.74 -2.37 2.83
C ARG A 83 -11.18 -1.30 3.74
N LEU A 84 -10.94 -0.13 3.14
CA LEU A 84 -10.43 1.03 3.84
C LEU A 84 -11.57 1.76 4.54
N LYS A 85 -11.22 2.49 5.58
CA LYS A 85 -12.15 3.28 6.37
C LYS A 85 -11.68 4.72 6.43
N GLU A 86 -12.59 5.61 6.76
CA GLU A 86 -12.27 7.01 6.96
C GLU A 86 -11.09 7.16 7.91
N GLY A 87 -10.10 7.93 7.48
CA GLY A 87 -8.92 8.23 8.31
C GLY A 87 -7.83 7.18 8.31
N ASP A 88 -7.99 6.10 7.55
CA ASP A 88 -6.94 5.07 7.47
C ASP A 88 -5.64 5.63 6.92
N LEU A 89 -4.53 5.07 7.42
CA LEU A 89 -3.19 5.36 6.93
C LEU A 89 -2.68 4.12 6.19
N VAL A 90 -2.39 4.28 4.90
CA VAL A 90 -1.82 3.20 4.09
C VAL A 90 -0.37 3.56 3.79
N SER A 91 0.55 2.74 4.25
CA SER A 91 1.98 2.97 4.06
C SER A 91 2.51 2.05 2.95
N PHE A 92 3.22 2.64 2.01
CA PHE A 92 3.83 1.94 0.88
C PHE A 92 5.34 1.95 1.05
N GLY A 93 5.93 0.77 1.13
CA GLY A 93 7.36 0.60 1.25
C GLY A 93 7.77 0.02 2.58
N VAL A 94 9.06 -0.28 2.70
CA VAL A 94 9.63 -0.82 3.92
C VAL A 94 9.64 0.24 4.99
N MET A 95 9.12 -0.09 6.15
CA MET A 95 9.05 0.83 7.27
C MET A 95 10.15 0.53 8.27
N GLY A 96 10.87 1.61 8.61
CA GLY A 96 11.75 1.61 9.76
C GLY A 96 12.58 0.35 9.96
N GLY A 97 13.64 0.16 9.22
CA GLY A 97 14.57 -0.90 9.50
C GLY A 97 14.05 -2.31 9.38
N ALA A 98 12.85 -2.47 8.90
CA ALA A 98 12.31 -3.80 8.64
C ALA A 98 12.90 -4.36 7.35
N ALA A 99 14.04 -3.93 7.06
CA ALA A 99 14.74 -4.37 5.87
C ALA A 99 15.09 -5.84 5.96
#